data_50393d1fcbbc187cc4e33d1003459cf6
#
_entry.id   50393d1fcbbc187cc4e33d1003459cf6
#
_cell.length_a   1.000
_cell.length_b   1.000
_cell.length_c   1.000
_cell.angle_alpha   90.00
_cell.angle_beta   90.00
_cell.angle_gamma   90.00
#
_symmetry.space_group_name_H-M   'P 1'
#
loop_
_entity.id
_entity.type
_entity.pdbx_description
1 polymer ?
#
loop_
_entity_poly.entity_id
_entity_poly.type
_entity_poly.pdbx_seq_one_letter_code
_entity_poly.pdbx_strand_id
1 'polypeptide(L)'
;MSIARVFIKNFRLFKEIDLDLNKENLLILGPNGSGKTSVLEAINLLISRKSIKTRDLKECINDDSEGFSLGLEIINKQEVLTIKAAKQANKRITIKTEAGNTTVKKENLPIVQFIQAKDLRMIEGEAELRRDFFNKTMFHVEHSSEIAYKNYKKALSQRNISLKI
;
A
#
# COMPACT_ATOMS: atom_id res chain seq x y z
N MET A 1 17.15 -3.33 0.64
CA MET A 1 16.19 -2.51 -0.10
C MET A 1 15.59 -1.52 0.88
N SER A 2 15.72 -0.20 0.62
CA SER A 2 15.25 0.86 1.51
C SER A 2 14.53 1.95 0.70
N ILE A 3 13.62 2.67 1.33
CA ILE A 3 12.96 3.83 0.73
C ILE A 3 13.89 5.03 0.97
N ALA A 4 14.26 5.72 -0.11
CA ALA A 4 15.16 6.87 -0.05
C ALA A 4 14.42 8.20 -0.04
N ARG A 5 13.33 8.32 -0.82
CA ARG A 5 12.59 9.57 -0.97
C ARG A 5 11.12 9.32 -1.24
N VAL A 6 10.27 10.18 -0.71
CA VAL A 6 8.82 10.17 -0.97
C VAL A 6 8.39 11.57 -1.39
N PHE A 7 7.79 11.68 -2.55
CA PHE A 7 7.15 12.89 -3.06
C PHE A 7 5.63 12.74 -3.06
N ILE A 8 4.92 13.72 -2.51
CA ILE A 8 3.47 13.74 -2.40
C ILE A 8 2.97 15.10 -2.88
N LYS A 9 2.07 15.10 -3.86
CA LYS A 9 1.44 16.32 -4.37
C LYS A 9 -0.07 16.15 -4.49
N ASN A 10 -0.82 17.11 -3.93
CA ASN A 10 -2.28 17.16 -3.96
C ASN A 10 -2.96 15.88 -3.42
N PHE A 11 -2.40 15.30 -2.38
CA PHE A 11 -2.88 14.05 -1.79
C PHE A 11 -3.37 14.28 -0.36
N ARG A 12 -4.63 13.98 -0.11
CA ARG A 12 -5.30 14.25 1.17
C ARG A 12 -5.16 15.74 1.52
N LEU A 13 -4.64 16.06 2.70
CA LEU A 13 -4.41 17.44 3.14
C LEU A 13 -3.13 18.07 2.58
N PHE A 14 -2.29 17.29 1.90
CA PHE A 14 -1.01 17.80 1.42
C PHE A 14 -1.14 18.43 0.03
N LYS A 15 -0.73 19.71 -0.08
CA LYS A 15 -0.53 20.36 -1.38
C LYS A 15 0.76 19.87 -2.01
N GLU A 16 1.88 19.88 -1.27
CA GLU A 16 3.15 19.34 -1.72
C GLU A 16 4.03 19.00 -0.51
N ILE A 17 4.64 17.82 -0.54
CA ILE A 17 5.64 17.35 0.42
C ILE A 17 6.70 16.56 -0.32
N ASP A 18 7.95 16.80 0.05
CA ASP A 18 9.12 16.06 -0.40
C ASP A 18 9.92 15.64 0.83
N LEU A 19 10.02 14.33 1.04
CA LEU A 19 10.67 13.76 2.23
C LEU A 19 11.87 12.93 1.80
N ASP A 20 13.04 13.32 2.28
CA ASP A 20 14.25 12.49 2.22
C ASP A 20 14.23 11.49 3.39
N LEU A 21 14.28 10.21 3.05
CA LEU A 21 14.18 9.08 3.97
C LEU A 21 15.45 8.22 3.99
N ASN A 22 16.58 8.76 3.57
CA ASN A 22 17.88 8.07 3.50
C ASN A 22 18.42 7.60 4.87
N LYS A 23 17.55 7.42 5.86
CA LYS A 23 17.87 6.95 7.21
C LYS A 23 17.13 5.62 7.48
N GLU A 24 17.71 4.83 8.38
CA GLU A 24 17.16 3.52 8.74
C GLU A 24 15.77 3.60 9.38
N ASN A 25 15.48 4.68 10.11
CA ASN A 25 14.22 4.88 10.81
C ASN A 25 13.68 6.30 10.60
N LEU A 26 12.36 6.42 10.36
CA LEU A 26 11.65 7.69 10.29
C LEU A 26 10.61 7.77 11.41
N LEU A 27 10.66 8.81 12.21
CA LEU A 27 9.64 9.16 13.18
C LEU A 27 8.86 10.39 12.71
N ILE A 28 7.56 10.23 12.48
CA ILE A 28 6.65 11.32 12.06
C ILE A 28 5.84 11.77 13.28
N LEU A 29 6.08 12.99 13.73
CA LEU A 29 5.40 13.60 14.88
C LEU A 29 4.44 14.71 14.42
N GLY A 30 3.38 14.93 15.19
CA GLY A 30 2.43 16.01 14.96
C GLY A 30 1.07 15.74 15.62
N PRO A 31 0.19 16.74 15.68
CA PRO A 31 -1.15 16.62 16.25
C PRO A 31 -2.04 15.67 15.43
N ASN A 32 -3.20 15.31 15.97
CA ASN A 32 -4.19 14.55 15.22
C ASN A 32 -4.67 15.37 14.02
N GLY A 33 -4.85 14.72 12.88
CA GLY A 33 -5.24 15.41 11.64
C GLY A 33 -4.07 15.98 10.82
N SER A 34 -2.82 16.01 11.32
CA SER A 34 -1.67 16.60 10.62
C SER A 34 -1.17 15.81 9.39
N GLY A 35 -1.80 14.68 9.06
CA GLY A 35 -1.46 13.91 7.86
C GLY A 35 -0.43 12.79 8.04
N LYS A 36 0.01 12.49 9.26
CA LYS A 36 0.97 11.38 9.52
C LYS A 36 0.59 10.09 8.81
N THR A 37 -0.66 9.67 8.97
CA THR A 37 -1.17 8.46 8.30
C THR A 37 -1.27 8.63 6.78
N SER A 38 -1.46 9.85 6.28
CA SER A 38 -1.55 10.11 4.84
C SER A 38 -0.21 9.93 4.13
N VAL A 39 0.91 10.23 4.81
CA VAL A 39 2.26 9.91 4.30
C VAL A 39 2.41 8.39 4.15
N LEU A 40 2.08 7.63 5.19
CA LEU A 40 2.14 6.17 5.16
C LEU A 40 1.17 5.57 4.13
N GLU A 41 -0.02 6.18 3.96
CA GLU A 41 -1.00 5.80 2.95
C GLU A 41 -0.46 6.01 1.53
N ALA A 42 0.26 7.11 1.27
CA ALA A 42 0.89 7.39 -0.02
C ALA A 42 1.97 6.34 -0.36
N ILE A 43 2.84 6.01 0.58
CA ILE A 43 3.86 4.97 0.43
C ILE A 43 3.19 3.61 0.13
N ASN A 44 2.18 3.24 0.94
CA ASN A 44 1.46 2.00 0.73
C ASN A 44 0.77 1.95 -0.64
N LEU A 45 0.17 3.04 -1.09
CA LEU A 45 -0.51 3.12 -2.38
C LEU A 45 0.46 2.89 -3.55
N LEU A 46 1.67 3.46 -3.48
CA LEU A 46 2.71 3.29 -4.50
C LEU A 46 3.18 1.84 -4.61
N ILE A 47 3.31 1.14 -3.49
CA ILE A 47 3.85 -0.22 -3.44
C ILE A 47 2.74 -1.28 -3.61
N SER A 48 1.68 -1.21 -2.81
CA SER A 48 0.62 -2.22 -2.79
C SER A 48 -0.53 -1.93 -3.75
N ARG A 49 -0.55 -0.73 -4.38
CA ARG A 49 -1.59 -0.23 -5.29
C ARG A 49 -2.97 -0.11 -4.63
N LYS A 50 -3.00 -0.03 -3.31
CA LYS A 50 -4.23 0.08 -2.51
C LYS A 50 -4.07 1.16 -1.46
N SER A 51 -5.12 1.97 -1.27
CA SER A 51 -5.20 2.84 -0.11
C SER A 51 -5.49 2.01 1.16
N ILE A 52 -5.02 2.51 2.29
CA ILE A 52 -5.25 1.90 3.61
C ILE A 52 -6.64 2.25 4.14
N LYS A 53 -7.16 3.42 3.77
CA LYS A 53 -8.38 4.00 4.32
C LYS A 53 -9.60 3.84 3.44
N THR A 54 -9.43 3.84 2.12
CA THR A 54 -10.55 3.86 1.18
C THR A 54 -10.34 2.94 -0.02
N ARG A 55 -11.44 2.51 -0.62
CA ARG A 55 -11.42 1.82 -1.91
C ARG A 55 -11.54 2.80 -3.08
N ASP A 56 -12.16 3.97 -2.86
CA ASP A 56 -12.24 5.01 -3.87
C ASP A 56 -11.08 5.99 -3.74
N LEU A 57 -10.15 5.91 -4.67
CA LEU A 57 -8.98 6.77 -4.70
C LEU A 57 -9.30 8.24 -5.01
N LYS A 58 -10.53 8.59 -5.39
CA LYS A 58 -10.96 9.99 -5.51
C LYS A 58 -10.91 10.69 -4.16
N GLU A 59 -11.26 9.99 -3.09
CA GLU A 59 -11.19 10.51 -1.71
C GLU A 59 -9.76 10.82 -1.24
N CYS A 60 -8.74 10.38 -1.99
CA CYS A 60 -7.35 10.70 -1.70
C CYS A 60 -6.88 12.00 -2.37
N ILE A 61 -7.67 12.57 -3.28
CA ILE A 61 -7.35 13.84 -3.93
C ILE A 61 -7.56 14.97 -2.92
N ASN A 62 -6.64 15.95 -2.92
CA ASN A 62 -6.80 17.15 -2.11
C ASN A 62 -8.00 17.97 -2.61
N ASP A 63 -8.78 18.54 -1.69
CA ASP A 63 -10.06 19.22 -2.00
C ASP A 63 -9.92 20.37 -3.01
N ASP A 64 -8.75 21.03 -3.02
CA ASP A 64 -8.44 22.16 -3.93
C ASP A 64 -7.86 21.67 -5.30
N SER A 65 -7.96 20.40 -5.64
CA SER A 65 -7.24 19.82 -6.78
C SER A 65 -8.07 18.81 -7.57
N GLU A 66 -7.78 18.68 -8.87
CA GLU A 66 -8.43 17.73 -9.77
C GLU A 66 -7.76 16.33 -9.78
N GLY A 67 -6.64 16.19 -9.09
CA GLY A 67 -5.89 14.95 -9.04
C GLY A 67 -4.67 15.03 -8.15
N PHE A 68 -4.03 13.89 -7.90
CA PHE A 68 -2.80 13.80 -7.13
C PHE A 68 -1.66 13.16 -7.92
N SER A 69 -0.44 13.44 -7.50
CA SER A 69 0.77 12.71 -7.92
C SER A 69 1.59 12.28 -6.71
N LEU A 70 2.14 11.08 -6.79
CA LEU A 70 3.00 10.48 -5.80
C LEU A 70 4.28 9.98 -6.46
N GLY A 71 5.40 10.07 -5.76
CA GLY A 71 6.69 9.54 -6.17
C GLY A 71 7.36 8.78 -5.02
N LEU A 72 8.08 7.71 -5.34
CA LEU A 72 8.83 6.91 -4.39
C LEU A 72 10.15 6.50 -5.02
N GLU A 73 11.25 6.79 -4.35
CA GLU A 73 12.58 6.29 -4.70
C GLU A 73 12.98 5.18 -3.74
N ILE A 74 13.36 4.05 -4.30
CA ILE A 74 13.75 2.84 -3.57
C ILE A 74 15.18 2.49 -3.96
N ILE A 75 16.07 2.37 -3.00
CA ILE A 75 17.44 1.89 -3.21
C ILE A 75 17.48 0.38 -2.99
N ASN A 76 17.96 -0.34 -4.00
CA ASN A 76 18.23 -1.77 -3.93
C ASN A 76 19.69 -2.02 -4.33
N LYS A 77 20.54 -2.30 -3.35
CA LYS A 77 22.00 -2.39 -3.53
C LYS A 77 22.56 -1.08 -4.09
N GLN A 78 22.87 -1.01 -5.40
CA GLN A 78 23.38 0.17 -6.08
C GLN A 78 22.42 0.77 -7.11
N GLU A 79 21.22 0.16 -7.25
CA GLU A 79 20.21 0.62 -8.20
C GLU A 79 19.14 1.45 -7.50
N VAL A 80 18.73 2.53 -8.14
CA VAL A 80 17.60 3.36 -7.71
C VAL A 80 16.40 3.03 -8.58
N LEU A 81 15.32 2.57 -7.95
CA LEU A 81 14.04 2.36 -8.60
C LEU A 81 13.10 3.51 -8.25
N THR A 82 12.70 4.30 -9.23
CA THR A 82 11.71 5.34 -9.06
C THR A 82 10.33 4.87 -9.52
N ILE A 83 9.34 5.00 -8.64
CA ILE A 83 7.93 4.68 -8.92
C ILE A 83 7.14 5.98 -8.83
N LYS A 84 6.35 6.28 -9.86
CA LYS A 84 5.46 7.44 -9.91
C LYS A 84 4.02 6.99 -10.07
N ALA A 85 3.11 7.56 -9.32
CA ALA A 85 1.67 7.35 -9.47
C ALA A 85 0.97 8.69 -9.68
N ALA A 86 -0.01 8.70 -10.59
CA ALA A 86 -0.87 9.85 -10.82
C ALA A 86 -2.33 9.40 -10.92
N LYS A 87 -3.23 10.21 -10.36
CA LYS A 87 -4.68 9.99 -10.38
C LYS A 87 -5.38 11.32 -10.63
N GLN A 88 -6.20 11.38 -11.66
CA GLN A 88 -7.19 12.44 -11.88
C GLN A 88 -8.57 11.94 -11.47
N ALA A 89 -9.44 12.85 -11.06
CA ALA A 89 -10.77 12.52 -10.53
C ALA A 89 -11.54 11.52 -11.41
N ASN A 90 -11.53 11.73 -12.73
CA ASN A 90 -12.30 10.95 -13.70
C ASN A 90 -11.49 9.90 -14.47
N LYS A 91 -10.22 9.67 -14.10
CA LYS A 91 -9.36 8.66 -14.77
C LYS A 91 -8.93 7.58 -13.78
N ARG A 92 -8.57 6.44 -14.30
CA ARG A 92 -7.91 5.38 -13.50
C ARG A 92 -6.54 5.86 -13.04
N ILE A 93 -6.09 5.36 -11.90
CA ILE A 93 -4.72 5.61 -11.43
C ILE A 93 -3.72 5.02 -12.43
N THR A 94 -2.70 5.80 -12.74
CA THR A 94 -1.57 5.36 -13.58
C THR A 94 -0.35 5.22 -12.67
N ILE A 95 0.34 4.07 -12.74
CA ILE A 95 1.57 3.83 -11.99
C ILE A 95 2.66 3.49 -13.01
N LYS A 96 3.77 4.21 -12.98
CA LYS A 96 4.90 4.06 -13.91
C LYS A 96 6.22 4.00 -13.15
N THR A 97 7.22 3.37 -13.76
CA THR A 97 8.63 3.52 -13.37
C THR A 97 9.35 4.45 -14.33
N GLU A 98 10.52 4.94 -13.97
CA GLU A 98 11.35 5.78 -14.88
C GLU A 98 11.77 5.02 -16.14
N ALA A 99 11.89 3.71 -16.09
CA ALA A 99 12.15 2.86 -17.26
C ALA A 99 10.96 2.80 -18.26
N GLY A 100 9.90 3.60 -18.06
CA GLY A 100 8.76 3.66 -18.97
C GLY A 100 7.78 2.49 -18.85
N ASN A 101 8.11 1.46 -18.12
CA ASN A 101 7.27 0.28 -17.94
C ASN A 101 6.15 0.53 -16.94
N THR A 102 4.92 0.36 -17.39
CA THR A 102 3.69 0.44 -16.57
C THR A 102 3.58 -0.68 -15.54
N THR A 103 4.43 -1.69 -15.61
CA THR A 103 4.33 -2.88 -14.76
C THR A 103 5.67 -3.16 -14.06
N VAL A 104 5.83 -2.61 -12.85
CA VAL A 104 6.87 -3.14 -11.95
C VAL A 104 6.41 -4.52 -11.50
N LYS A 105 7.22 -5.54 -11.72
CA LYS A 105 6.95 -6.86 -11.15
C LYS A 105 6.92 -6.73 -9.63
N LYS A 106 5.93 -7.35 -8.99
CA LYS A 106 5.72 -7.29 -7.54
C LYS A 106 6.96 -7.77 -6.76
N GLU A 107 7.73 -8.67 -7.36
CA GLU A 107 8.98 -9.22 -6.83
C GLU A 107 10.10 -8.18 -6.66
N ASN A 108 10.04 -7.09 -7.44
CA ASN A 108 11.02 -6.00 -7.40
C ASN A 108 10.59 -4.85 -6.47
N LEU A 109 9.49 -5.00 -5.74
CA LEU A 109 9.00 -4.02 -4.80
C LEU A 109 9.28 -4.46 -3.35
N PRO A 110 9.58 -3.50 -2.45
CA PRO A 110 9.68 -3.84 -1.03
C PRO A 110 8.34 -4.33 -0.50
N ILE A 111 8.41 -5.20 0.49
CA ILE A 111 7.22 -5.60 1.24
C ILE A 111 6.90 -4.48 2.23
N VAL A 112 5.67 -3.96 2.16
CA VAL A 112 5.16 -2.99 3.13
C VAL A 112 4.17 -3.69 4.04
N GLN A 113 4.50 -3.75 5.31
CA GLN A 113 3.59 -4.19 6.36
C GLN A 113 3.11 -2.98 7.15
N PHE A 114 1.80 -2.76 7.15
CA PHE A 114 1.17 -1.68 7.88
C PHE A 114 0.57 -2.23 9.16
N ILE A 115 1.08 -1.75 10.31
CA ILE A 115 0.60 -2.15 11.63
C ILE A 115 -0.15 -0.97 12.25
N GLN A 116 -1.37 -1.20 12.70
CA GLN A 116 -2.24 -0.20 13.32
C GLN A 116 -2.67 -0.65 14.71
N ALA A 117 -3.11 0.29 15.53
CA ALA A 117 -3.65 -0.03 16.87
C ALA A 117 -4.80 -1.06 16.84
N LYS A 118 -5.61 -1.06 15.77
CA LYS A 118 -6.68 -2.08 15.60
C LYS A 118 -6.13 -3.50 15.40
N ASP A 119 -4.89 -3.66 14.94
CA ASP A 119 -4.28 -4.96 14.71
C ASP A 119 -3.86 -5.63 16.03
N LEU A 120 -3.87 -4.89 17.17
CA LEU A 120 -3.76 -5.47 18.51
C LEU A 120 -4.89 -6.44 18.81
N ARG A 121 -6.06 -6.27 18.17
CA ARG A 121 -7.17 -7.25 18.25
C ARG A 121 -6.77 -8.64 17.74
N MET A 122 -5.67 -8.75 17.00
CA MET A 122 -5.12 -10.03 16.61
C MET A 122 -4.65 -10.86 17.81
N ILE A 123 -4.21 -10.20 18.88
CA ILE A 123 -3.77 -10.87 20.12
C ILE A 123 -4.97 -11.36 20.93
N GLU A 124 -5.98 -10.51 21.11
CA GLU A 124 -7.14 -10.75 21.98
C GLU A 124 -8.38 -11.25 21.23
N GLY A 125 -8.41 -11.12 19.90
CA GLY A 125 -9.57 -11.38 19.07
C GLY A 125 -9.63 -12.80 18.48
N GLU A 126 -10.48 -12.95 17.48
CA GLU A 126 -10.79 -14.22 16.83
C GLU A 126 -9.58 -14.83 16.12
N ALA A 127 -9.54 -16.15 16.07
CA ALA A 127 -8.48 -16.91 15.39
C ALA A 127 -8.36 -16.60 13.89
N GLU A 128 -9.45 -16.10 13.28
CA GLU A 128 -9.44 -15.70 11.85
C GLU A 128 -8.55 -14.47 11.61
N LEU A 129 -8.53 -13.49 12.49
CA LEU A 129 -7.66 -12.30 12.40
C LEU A 129 -6.18 -12.71 12.45
N ARG A 130 -5.82 -13.65 13.33
CA ARG A 130 -4.46 -14.20 13.42
C ARG A 130 -4.08 -14.92 12.14
N ARG A 131 -4.96 -15.80 11.64
CA ARG A 131 -4.71 -16.52 10.38
C ARG A 131 -4.53 -15.58 9.20
N ASP A 132 -5.36 -14.56 9.07
CA ASP A 132 -5.25 -13.57 7.98
C ASP A 132 -3.93 -12.78 8.04
N PHE A 133 -3.46 -12.44 9.24
CA PHE A 133 -2.17 -11.77 9.40
C PHE A 133 -1.01 -12.66 8.97
N PHE A 134 -0.94 -13.90 9.46
CA PHE A 134 0.10 -14.84 9.10
C PHE A 134 0.06 -15.23 7.61
N ASN A 135 -1.12 -15.42 7.06
CA ASN A 135 -1.29 -15.72 5.64
C ASN A 135 -0.75 -14.58 4.76
N LYS A 136 -1.05 -13.33 5.11
CA LYS A 136 -0.51 -12.17 4.36
C LYS A 136 1.02 -12.14 4.41
N THR A 137 1.61 -12.40 5.56
CA THR A 137 3.07 -12.46 5.71
C THR A 137 3.66 -13.62 4.90
N MET A 138 3.05 -14.80 4.97
CA MET A 138 3.47 -15.97 4.22
C MET A 138 3.44 -15.76 2.71
N PHE A 139 2.43 -15.06 2.18
CA PHE A 139 2.31 -14.78 0.74
C PHE A 139 3.45 -13.89 0.20
N HIS A 140 4.15 -13.18 1.06
CA HIS A 140 5.32 -12.42 0.67
C HIS A 140 6.59 -13.27 0.60
N VAL A 141 6.65 -14.32 1.39
CA VAL A 141 7.80 -15.26 1.39
C VAL A 141 7.61 -16.33 0.31
N GLU A 142 6.40 -16.87 0.20
CA GLU A 142 6.08 -17.96 -0.72
C GLU A 142 4.86 -17.59 -1.59
N HIS A 143 5.13 -17.09 -2.81
CA HIS A 143 4.11 -16.60 -3.73
C HIS A 143 3.14 -17.68 -4.20
N SER A 144 3.57 -18.94 -4.27
CA SER A 144 2.71 -20.08 -4.63
C SER A 144 1.58 -20.29 -3.63
N SER A 145 1.83 -19.99 -2.37
CA SER A 145 0.85 -20.08 -1.28
C SER A 145 -0.34 -19.12 -1.47
N GLU A 146 -0.14 -17.94 -2.08
CA GLU A 146 -1.23 -17.00 -2.34
C GLU A 146 -2.26 -17.60 -3.31
N ILE A 147 -1.78 -18.29 -4.35
CA ILE A 147 -2.65 -18.93 -5.35
C ILE A 147 -3.42 -20.09 -4.72
N ALA A 148 -2.73 -20.94 -3.98
CA ALA A 148 -3.33 -22.08 -3.28
C ALA A 148 -4.41 -21.61 -2.28
N TYR A 149 -4.13 -20.56 -1.53
CA TYR A 149 -5.07 -19.99 -0.56
C TYR A 149 -6.31 -19.36 -1.23
N LYS A 150 -6.15 -18.67 -2.37
CA LYS A 150 -7.28 -18.14 -3.15
C LYS A 150 -8.17 -19.27 -3.65
N ASN A 151 -7.58 -20.35 -4.16
CA ASN A 151 -8.33 -21.52 -4.62
C ASN A 151 -9.08 -22.21 -3.47
N TYR A 152 -8.43 -22.36 -2.32
CA TYR A 152 -9.06 -22.86 -1.10
C TYR A 152 -10.26 -22.00 -0.66
N LYS A 153 -10.10 -20.67 -0.56
CA LYS A 153 -11.20 -19.75 -0.20
C LYS A 153 -12.37 -19.85 -1.18
N LYS A 154 -12.08 -19.96 -2.48
CA LYS A 154 -13.11 -20.13 -3.51
C LYS A 154 -13.88 -21.44 -3.32
N ALA A 155 -13.18 -22.56 -3.16
CA ALA A 155 -13.79 -23.86 -2.94
C ALA A 155 -14.62 -23.90 -1.64
N LEU A 156 -14.09 -23.31 -0.57
CA LEU A 156 -14.79 -23.20 0.72
C LEU A 156 -16.10 -22.39 0.58
N SER A 157 -16.04 -21.26 -0.14
CA SER A 157 -17.22 -20.44 -0.40
C SER A 157 -18.29 -21.21 -1.21
N GLN A 158 -17.87 -21.90 -2.26
CA GLN A 158 -18.77 -22.72 -3.07
C GLN A 158 -19.43 -23.81 -2.24
N ARG A 159 -18.64 -24.56 -1.44
CA ARG A 159 -19.16 -25.57 -0.53
C ARG A 159 -20.21 -24.99 0.43
N ASN A 160 -19.89 -23.84 1.05
CA ASN A 160 -20.79 -23.22 2.04
C ASN A 160 -22.10 -22.71 1.40
N ILE A 161 -22.06 -22.29 0.13
CA ILE A 161 -23.29 -21.93 -0.61
C ILE A 161 -24.12 -23.19 -0.86
N SER A 162 -23.50 -24.28 -1.29
CA SER A 162 -24.21 -25.55 -1.56
C SER A 162 -24.81 -26.19 -0.30
N LEU A 163 -24.27 -25.89 0.88
CA LEU A 163 -24.79 -26.40 2.16
C LEU A 163 -25.90 -25.52 2.78
N LYS A 164 -26.19 -24.35 2.18
CA LYS A 164 -27.28 -23.46 2.62
C LYS A 164 -28.60 -23.68 1.89
N ILE A 165 -28.68 -24.70 1.07
CA ILE A 165 -29.88 -25.09 0.32
C ILE A 165 -30.75 -26.00 1.19
#